data_398666e868a5009fee5c280c61f2245d
#
_entry.id   398666e868a5009fee5c280c61f2245d
#
_cell.length_a   1.000
_cell.length_b   1.000
_cell.length_c   1.000
_cell.angle_alpha   90.00
_cell.angle_beta   90.00
_cell.angle_gamma   90.00
#
_symmetry.space_group_name_H-M   'P 1'
#
loop_
_entity.id
_entity.type
_entity.pdbx_description
1 polymer ?
#
loop_
_entity_poly.entity_id
_entity_poly.type
_entity_poly.pdbx_seq_one_letter_code
_entity_poly.pdbx_strand_id
1 'polypeptide(L)'
;DAMARLRSLLDESVASQMVADVPLGAFLSGGVDSSAVVASMCRAGHGVVNTCAIGFDHAGFDETAYARQVAQHLHTTHFEERVDSDDHDLLDTLAGIYDEPFADSSALPTYRVCQLARRHVTVALSGDGGDENFAGYRRYRMHAWESSLRGRLPQGLRKPLFGALGSLYPKADWAPRPLRAKTTLQALARDDVEAWYHSVSTTPAALRNQLYSPAFKRELQGYSALAVFRAHAERAPTDDPLSLAQYLDFKTWLPGDILTKVDRASMAHSLE
;
A
#
# COMPACT_ATOMS: atom_id res chain seq x y z
N ASP A 1 5.46 -14.23 -25.45
CA ASP A 1 5.72 -12.88 -24.96
C ASP A 1 5.09 -12.69 -23.58
N ALA A 2 5.93 -12.32 -22.58
CA ALA A 2 5.49 -12.18 -21.16
C ALA A 2 4.41 -11.11 -20.99
N MET A 3 4.51 -9.99 -21.73
CA MET A 3 3.50 -8.92 -21.65
C MET A 3 2.13 -9.35 -22.17
N ALA A 4 2.10 -10.09 -23.29
CA ALA A 4 0.85 -10.61 -23.83
C ALA A 4 0.19 -11.60 -22.87
N ARG A 5 0.99 -12.48 -22.24
CA ARG A 5 0.51 -13.42 -21.23
C ARG A 5 0.00 -12.71 -19.98
N LEU A 6 0.71 -11.69 -19.49
CA LEU A 6 0.27 -10.89 -18.35
C LEU A 6 -1.09 -10.24 -18.61
N ARG A 7 -1.24 -9.62 -19.80
CA ARG A 7 -2.50 -9.00 -20.20
C ARG A 7 -3.64 -10.03 -20.26
N SER A 8 -3.40 -11.20 -20.83
CA SER A 8 -4.39 -12.29 -20.90
C SER A 8 -4.82 -12.73 -19.49
N LEU A 9 -3.85 -12.95 -18.58
CA LEU A 9 -4.14 -13.34 -17.19
C LEU A 9 -4.92 -12.26 -16.42
N LEU A 10 -4.61 -10.98 -16.64
CA LEU A 10 -5.36 -9.89 -16.03
C LEU A 10 -6.80 -9.86 -16.57
N ASP A 11 -6.97 -9.96 -17.89
CA ASP A 11 -8.29 -9.98 -18.52
C ASP A 11 -9.12 -11.17 -18.04
N GLU A 12 -8.54 -12.36 -17.95
CA GLU A 12 -9.19 -13.57 -17.42
C GLU A 12 -9.56 -13.41 -15.92
N SER A 13 -8.66 -12.88 -15.12
CA SER A 13 -8.89 -12.64 -13.69
C SER A 13 -10.02 -11.64 -13.47
N VAL A 14 -10.01 -10.51 -14.17
CA VAL A 14 -11.05 -9.48 -14.08
C VAL A 14 -12.39 -10.04 -14.56
N ALA A 15 -12.43 -10.73 -15.70
CA ALA A 15 -13.65 -11.33 -16.24
C ALA A 15 -14.27 -12.33 -15.25
N SER A 16 -13.47 -13.13 -14.56
CA SER A 16 -13.94 -14.08 -13.55
C SER A 16 -14.59 -13.40 -12.34
N GLN A 17 -14.14 -12.19 -11.98
CA GLN A 17 -14.69 -11.39 -10.89
C GLN A 17 -15.93 -10.56 -11.30
N MET A 18 -16.23 -10.50 -12.60
CA MET A 18 -17.38 -9.76 -13.12
C MET A 18 -18.68 -10.59 -13.15
N VAL A 19 -18.64 -11.82 -12.73
CA VAL A 19 -19.85 -12.68 -12.64
C VAL A 19 -20.63 -12.28 -11.40
N ALA A 20 -21.67 -11.46 -11.59
CA ALA A 20 -22.51 -10.95 -10.52
C ALA A 20 -23.97 -10.78 -10.98
N ASP A 21 -24.92 -11.08 -10.08
CA ASP A 21 -26.35 -10.86 -10.29
C ASP A 21 -26.82 -9.46 -9.85
N VAL A 22 -25.87 -8.59 -9.48
CA VAL A 22 -26.10 -7.24 -8.95
C VAL A 22 -25.30 -6.21 -9.72
N PRO A 23 -25.64 -4.90 -9.65
CA PRO A 23 -24.85 -3.86 -10.29
C PRO A 23 -23.39 -3.87 -9.82
N LEU A 24 -22.48 -3.93 -10.79
CA LEU A 24 -21.04 -4.02 -10.59
C LEU A 24 -20.35 -2.76 -11.14
N GLY A 25 -19.28 -2.34 -10.46
CA GLY A 25 -18.46 -1.21 -10.88
C GLY A 25 -17.00 -1.36 -10.45
N ALA A 26 -16.28 -0.25 -10.47
CA ALA A 26 -14.88 -0.21 -10.03
C ALA A 26 -14.51 1.13 -9.39
N PHE A 27 -13.52 1.09 -8.51
CA PHE A 27 -12.82 2.30 -8.09
C PHE A 27 -11.81 2.74 -9.16
N LEU A 28 -11.79 4.04 -9.47
CA LEU A 28 -10.93 4.59 -10.51
C LEU A 28 -10.20 5.83 -9.99
N SER A 29 -8.93 5.70 -9.65
CA SER A 29 -8.06 6.82 -9.25
C SER A 29 -7.40 7.50 -10.46
N GLY A 30 -7.38 6.85 -11.63
CA GLY A 30 -6.56 7.26 -12.78
C GLY A 30 -5.10 6.78 -12.69
N GLY A 31 -4.73 6.06 -11.62
CA GLY A 31 -3.47 5.32 -11.52
C GLY A 31 -3.43 4.13 -12.48
N VAL A 32 -2.24 3.57 -12.71
CA VAL A 32 -2.04 2.48 -13.69
C VAL A 32 -2.87 1.25 -13.34
N ASP A 33 -2.91 0.86 -12.08
CA ASP A 33 -3.54 -0.39 -11.64
C ASP A 33 -5.06 -0.32 -11.75
N SER A 34 -5.70 0.70 -11.18
CA SER A 34 -7.15 0.90 -11.30
C SER A 34 -7.59 1.08 -12.76
N SER A 35 -6.79 1.80 -13.56
CA SER A 35 -7.05 1.97 -15.00
C SER A 35 -6.94 0.66 -15.78
N ALA A 36 -5.98 -0.22 -15.43
CA ALA A 36 -5.81 -1.53 -16.05
C ALA A 36 -7.00 -2.45 -15.74
N VAL A 37 -7.48 -2.46 -14.49
CA VAL A 37 -8.68 -3.21 -14.08
C VAL A 37 -9.89 -2.73 -14.88
N VAL A 38 -10.18 -1.41 -14.90
CA VAL A 38 -11.32 -0.85 -15.63
C VAL A 38 -11.23 -1.11 -17.14
N ALA A 39 -10.03 -1.00 -17.73
CA ALA A 39 -9.82 -1.34 -19.14
C ALA A 39 -10.10 -2.82 -19.44
N SER A 40 -9.74 -3.73 -18.52
CA SER A 40 -10.07 -5.16 -18.64
C SER A 40 -11.57 -5.41 -18.50
N MET A 41 -12.26 -4.72 -17.58
CA MET A 41 -13.73 -4.79 -17.45
C MET A 41 -14.42 -4.36 -18.75
N CYS A 42 -13.98 -3.24 -19.35
CA CYS A 42 -14.53 -2.77 -20.64
C CYS A 42 -14.32 -3.77 -21.77
N ARG A 43 -13.18 -4.47 -21.81
CA ARG A 43 -12.90 -5.51 -22.80
C ARG A 43 -13.75 -6.77 -22.62
N ALA A 44 -14.10 -7.10 -21.38
CA ALA A 44 -14.97 -8.25 -21.09
C ALA A 44 -16.39 -8.09 -21.65
N GLY A 45 -16.83 -6.87 -22.00
CA GLY A 45 -18.01 -6.64 -22.83
C GLY A 45 -19.36 -6.81 -22.14
N HIS A 46 -19.44 -6.74 -20.81
CA HIS A 46 -20.70 -6.88 -20.03
C HIS A 46 -21.53 -5.58 -19.93
N GLY A 47 -21.39 -4.66 -20.88
CA GLY A 47 -22.09 -3.38 -20.88
C GLY A 47 -21.23 -2.20 -20.43
N VAL A 48 -21.86 -1.07 -20.09
CA VAL A 48 -21.16 0.14 -19.64
C VAL A 48 -20.69 -0.05 -18.19
N VAL A 49 -19.40 0.11 -17.96
CA VAL A 49 -18.79 -0.01 -16.61
C VAL A 49 -19.07 1.24 -15.80
N ASN A 50 -19.56 1.05 -14.56
CA ASN A 50 -19.67 2.13 -13.58
C ASN A 50 -18.33 2.32 -12.88
N THR A 51 -17.86 3.57 -12.78
CA THR A 51 -16.62 3.89 -12.08
C THR A 51 -16.84 4.97 -11.05
N CYS A 52 -16.19 4.85 -9.90
CA CYS A 52 -16.32 5.78 -8.78
C CYS A 52 -14.94 6.33 -8.38
N ALA A 53 -14.87 7.64 -8.14
CA ALA A 53 -13.70 8.34 -7.61
C ALA A 53 -14.09 9.36 -6.55
N ILE A 54 -13.15 9.67 -5.66
CA ILE A 54 -13.27 10.82 -4.75
C ILE A 54 -12.16 11.82 -5.05
N GLY A 55 -12.49 13.09 -4.91
CA GLY A 55 -11.55 14.20 -4.98
C GLY A 55 -11.36 14.86 -3.63
N PHE A 56 -10.28 15.60 -3.48
CA PHE A 56 -9.95 16.37 -2.30
C PHE A 56 -9.79 17.84 -2.63
N ASP A 57 -10.05 18.71 -1.66
CA ASP A 57 -9.84 20.16 -1.83
C ASP A 57 -8.37 20.54 -1.92
N HIS A 58 -7.46 19.65 -1.49
CA HIS A 58 -6.03 19.87 -1.59
C HIS A 58 -5.48 19.32 -2.91
N ALA A 59 -5.05 20.21 -3.81
CA ALA A 59 -4.60 19.88 -5.17
C ALA A 59 -3.48 18.83 -5.26
N GLY A 60 -2.67 18.66 -4.19
CA GLY A 60 -1.59 17.66 -4.14
C GLY A 60 -2.07 16.23 -3.96
N PHE A 61 -3.34 16.04 -3.59
CA PHE A 61 -3.97 14.73 -3.34
C PHE A 61 -5.17 14.45 -4.24
N ASP A 62 -5.56 15.42 -5.08
CA ASP A 62 -6.69 15.30 -5.99
C ASP A 62 -6.26 14.65 -7.31
N GLU A 63 -6.64 13.40 -7.51
CA GLU A 63 -6.37 12.62 -8.72
C GLU A 63 -7.60 12.56 -9.66
N THR A 64 -8.70 13.24 -9.36
CA THR A 64 -9.95 13.17 -10.14
C THR A 64 -9.79 13.57 -11.59
N ALA A 65 -8.87 14.51 -11.89
CA ALA A 65 -8.58 14.88 -13.26
C ALA A 65 -8.07 13.71 -14.12
N TYR A 66 -7.23 12.83 -13.54
CA TYR A 66 -6.73 11.63 -14.22
C TYR A 66 -7.83 10.56 -14.31
N ALA A 67 -8.58 10.33 -13.24
CA ALA A 67 -9.71 9.42 -13.23
C ALA A 67 -10.72 9.75 -14.32
N ARG A 68 -11.07 11.03 -14.46
CA ARG A 68 -11.99 11.55 -15.48
C ARG A 68 -11.45 11.34 -16.91
N GLN A 69 -10.16 11.57 -17.14
CA GLN A 69 -9.55 11.30 -18.46
C GLN A 69 -9.64 9.81 -18.83
N VAL A 70 -9.34 8.92 -17.90
CA VAL A 70 -9.46 7.47 -18.12
C VAL A 70 -10.91 7.06 -18.36
N ALA A 71 -11.85 7.57 -17.54
CA ALA A 71 -13.27 7.31 -17.67
C ALA A 71 -13.81 7.74 -19.06
N GLN A 72 -13.42 8.93 -19.51
CA GLN A 72 -13.78 9.44 -20.85
C GLN A 72 -13.20 8.57 -21.97
N HIS A 73 -11.93 8.17 -21.84
CA HIS A 73 -11.26 7.33 -22.84
C HIS A 73 -11.88 5.94 -22.94
N LEU A 74 -12.30 5.37 -21.81
CA LEU A 74 -12.90 4.03 -21.75
C LEU A 74 -14.43 4.05 -21.85
N HIS A 75 -15.05 5.23 -21.99
CA HIS A 75 -16.50 5.42 -22.09
C HIS A 75 -17.29 4.81 -20.93
N THR A 76 -16.77 4.95 -19.70
CA THR A 76 -17.45 4.48 -18.48
C THR A 76 -18.50 5.49 -18.00
N THR A 77 -19.48 5.03 -17.23
CA THR A 77 -20.34 5.92 -16.42
C THR A 77 -19.59 6.26 -15.15
N HIS A 78 -19.09 7.49 -15.07
CA HIS A 78 -18.20 7.92 -13.99
C HIS A 78 -18.92 8.78 -12.95
N PHE A 79 -18.81 8.36 -11.69
CA PHE A 79 -19.33 9.08 -10.53
C PHE A 79 -18.17 9.64 -9.70
N GLU A 80 -18.26 10.91 -9.35
CA GLU A 80 -17.21 11.62 -8.64
C GLU A 80 -17.82 12.45 -7.51
N GLU A 81 -17.23 12.41 -6.32
CA GLU A 81 -17.62 13.22 -5.18
C GLU A 81 -16.39 13.89 -4.57
N ARG A 82 -16.52 15.14 -4.15
CA ARG A 82 -15.48 15.84 -3.40
C ARG A 82 -15.69 15.65 -1.91
N VAL A 83 -14.61 15.32 -1.25
CA VAL A 83 -14.58 15.10 0.20
C VAL A 83 -13.75 16.20 0.83
N ASP A 84 -14.28 16.78 1.90
CA ASP A 84 -13.55 17.75 2.72
C ASP A 84 -12.43 17.01 3.47
N SER A 85 -11.23 17.59 3.46
CA SER A 85 -10.07 17.05 4.19
C SER A 85 -10.23 17.14 5.72
N ASP A 86 -11.15 17.98 6.20
CA ASP A 86 -11.39 18.25 7.62
C ASP A 86 -12.58 17.45 8.20
N ASP A 87 -12.93 16.31 7.59
CA ASP A 87 -14.03 15.43 8.00
C ASP A 87 -13.67 14.66 9.30
N HIS A 88 -13.43 15.42 10.36
CA HIS A 88 -13.04 14.88 11.67
C HIS A 88 -14.15 14.07 12.35
N ASP A 89 -15.43 14.32 11.99
CA ASP A 89 -16.58 13.61 12.54
C ASP A 89 -16.56 12.11 12.15
N LEU A 90 -15.80 11.76 11.11
CA LEU A 90 -15.64 10.40 10.67
C LEU A 90 -14.66 9.58 11.51
N LEU A 91 -13.81 10.21 12.31
CA LEU A 91 -12.77 9.49 13.09
C LEU A 91 -13.38 8.50 14.09
N ASP A 92 -14.45 8.87 14.77
CA ASP A 92 -15.15 7.97 15.71
C ASP A 92 -15.79 6.79 14.98
N THR A 93 -16.36 7.04 13.80
CA THR A 93 -16.91 5.99 12.93
C THR A 93 -15.81 5.03 12.48
N LEU A 94 -14.68 5.56 12.00
CA LEU A 94 -13.54 4.75 11.58
C LEU A 94 -12.98 3.93 12.74
N ALA A 95 -12.84 4.52 13.92
CA ALA A 95 -12.42 3.79 15.12
C ALA A 95 -13.38 2.64 15.49
N GLY A 96 -14.66 2.77 15.16
CA GLY A 96 -15.68 1.75 15.41
C GLY A 96 -15.70 0.61 14.40
N ILE A 97 -15.25 0.81 13.16
CA ILE A 97 -15.27 -0.21 12.11
C ILE A 97 -14.00 -1.06 12.03
N TYR A 98 -12.89 -0.56 12.60
CA TYR A 98 -11.63 -1.33 12.70
C TYR A 98 -11.54 -2.00 14.07
N ASP A 99 -11.11 -3.25 14.11
CA ASP A 99 -11.03 -4.04 15.35
C ASP A 99 -9.87 -3.64 16.27
N GLU A 100 -8.93 -2.87 15.72
CA GLU A 100 -7.73 -2.39 16.43
C GLU A 100 -7.37 -0.96 15.97
N PRO A 101 -6.47 -0.25 16.68
CA PRO A 101 -6.01 1.05 16.23
C PRO A 101 -5.41 0.98 14.84
N PHE A 102 -6.07 1.59 13.87
CA PHE A 102 -5.69 1.59 12.46
C PHE A 102 -5.14 2.96 12.08
N ALA A 103 -3.89 3.01 11.60
CA ALA A 103 -3.15 4.26 11.42
C ALA A 103 -2.89 4.65 9.96
N ASP A 104 -3.51 3.98 8.99
CA ASP A 104 -3.42 4.39 7.58
C ASP A 104 -4.35 5.58 7.31
N SER A 105 -3.76 6.72 6.93
CA SER A 105 -4.49 7.94 6.60
C SER A 105 -5.43 7.78 5.40
N SER A 106 -5.24 6.76 4.57
CA SER A 106 -6.14 6.46 3.45
C SER A 106 -7.43 5.73 3.86
N ALA A 107 -7.61 5.41 5.14
CA ALA A 107 -8.86 4.83 5.66
C ALA A 107 -10.06 5.74 5.41
N LEU A 108 -9.92 7.05 5.66
CA LEU A 108 -10.97 8.04 5.42
C LEU A 108 -11.37 8.11 3.93
N PRO A 109 -10.44 8.34 2.98
CA PRO A 109 -10.80 8.32 1.56
C PRO A 109 -11.40 6.99 1.12
N THR A 110 -10.90 5.85 1.61
CA THR A 110 -11.46 4.53 1.27
C THR A 110 -12.90 4.40 1.75
N TYR A 111 -13.20 4.83 2.97
CA TYR A 111 -14.58 4.85 3.49
C TYR A 111 -15.51 5.69 2.60
N ARG A 112 -15.09 6.89 2.20
CA ARG A 112 -15.89 7.80 1.38
C ARG A 112 -16.11 7.28 -0.04
N VAL A 113 -15.10 6.68 -0.68
CA VAL A 113 -15.30 6.11 -2.02
C VAL A 113 -16.22 4.88 -1.97
N CYS A 114 -16.18 4.08 -0.92
CA CYS A 114 -17.12 2.99 -0.70
C CYS A 114 -18.55 3.51 -0.49
N GLN A 115 -18.72 4.57 0.28
CA GLN A 115 -20.01 5.24 0.48
C GLN A 115 -20.60 5.76 -0.83
N LEU A 116 -19.78 6.41 -1.67
CA LEU A 116 -20.19 6.87 -2.98
C LEU A 116 -20.57 5.68 -3.88
N ALA A 117 -19.71 4.68 -3.99
CA ALA A 117 -19.92 3.53 -4.87
C ALA A 117 -21.20 2.77 -4.53
N ARG A 118 -21.50 2.61 -3.24
CA ARG A 118 -22.72 1.90 -2.80
C ARG A 118 -24.02 2.53 -3.29
N ARG A 119 -24.03 3.80 -3.62
CA ARG A 119 -25.21 4.47 -4.20
C ARG A 119 -25.49 4.02 -5.65
N HIS A 120 -24.52 3.43 -6.33
CA HIS A 120 -24.57 3.10 -7.74
C HIS A 120 -24.37 1.62 -8.03
N VAL A 121 -23.60 0.93 -7.19
CA VAL A 121 -23.23 -0.48 -7.36
C VAL A 121 -23.29 -1.25 -6.04
N THR A 122 -23.30 -2.57 -6.13
CA THR A 122 -23.26 -3.46 -4.95
C THR A 122 -21.92 -4.15 -4.84
N VAL A 123 -21.23 -4.33 -5.97
CA VAL A 123 -19.88 -4.91 -6.06
C VAL A 123 -18.96 -3.92 -6.75
N ALA A 124 -17.75 -3.72 -6.23
CA ALA A 124 -16.75 -2.84 -6.83
C ALA A 124 -15.38 -3.52 -6.93
N LEU A 125 -14.82 -3.59 -8.13
CA LEU A 125 -13.44 -4.02 -8.32
C LEU A 125 -12.48 -2.87 -8.02
N SER A 126 -11.32 -3.20 -7.46
CA SER A 126 -10.26 -2.23 -7.16
C SER A 126 -8.92 -2.64 -7.79
N GLY A 127 -7.97 -1.70 -7.82
CA GLY A 127 -6.59 -1.93 -8.22
C GLY A 127 -5.66 -2.33 -7.07
N ASP A 128 -6.20 -2.58 -5.87
CA ASP A 128 -5.40 -2.92 -4.70
C ASP A 128 -4.63 -4.23 -4.91
N GLY A 129 -3.40 -4.28 -4.41
CA GLY A 129 -2.48 -5.40 -4.64
C GLY A 129 -1.65 -5.29 -5.93
N GLY A 130 -1.93 -4.32 -6.81
CA GLY A 130 -1.16 -4.09 -8.03
C GLY A 130 0.28 -3.70 -7.74
N ASP A 131 0.49 -2.75 -6.85
CA ASP A 131 1.84 -2.31 -6.45
C ASP A 131 2.68 -3.44 -5.85
N GLU A 132 2.09 -4.32 -5.06
CA GLU A 132 2.77 -5.47 -4.46
C GLU A 132 3.13 -6.51 -5.53
N ASN A 133 2.23 -6.78 -6.47
CA ASN A 133 2.47 -7.73 -7.55
C ASN A 133 3.56 -7.23 -8.53
N PHE A 134 3.54 -5.96 -8.88
CA PHE A 134 4.37 -5.39 -9.95
C PHE A 134 5.50 -4.50 -9.46
N ALA A 135 5.81 -4.52 -8.17
CA ALA A 135 6.84 -3.68 -7.52
C ALA A 135 6.64 -2.18 -7.83
N GLY A 136 5.40 -1.70 -7.80
CA GLY A 136 5.01 -0.34 -8.15
C GLY A 136 5.53 0.70 -7.16
N TYR A 137 5.59 0.38 -5.88
CA TYR A 137 6.08 1.31 -4.86
C TYR A 137 7.54 1.71 -5.07
N ARG A 138 7.80 2.99 -4.93
CA ARG A 138 9.18 3.52 -5.01
C ARG A 138 10.13 2.87 -4.00
N ARG A 139 9.61 2.42 -2.84
CA ARG A 139 10.39 1.74 -1.81
C ARG A 139 11.03 0.44 -2.30
N TYR A 140 10.40 -0.31 -3.22
CA TYR A 140 10.97 -1.52 -3.82
C TYR A 140 12.25 -1.22 -4.60
N ARG A 141 12.24 -0.19 -5.44
CA ARG A 141 13.43 0.23 -6.21
C ARG A 141 14.56 0.70 -5.30
N MET A 142 14.22 1.44 -4.24
CA MET A 142 15.20 1.90 -3.25
C MET A 142 15.81 0.70 -2.51
N HIS A 143 14.99 -0.25 -2.07
CA HIS A 143 15.46 -1.46 -1.38
C HIS A 143 16.39 -2.32 -2.25
N ALA A 144 16.03 -2.55 -3.52
CA ALA A 144 16.87 -3.28 -4.46
C ALA A 144 18.23 -2.59 -4.69
N TRP A 145 18.23 -1.27 -4.83
CA TRP A 145 19.47 -0.49 -4.93
C TRP A 145 20.32 -0.57 -3.65
N GLU A 146 19.70 -0.39 -2.49
CA GLU A 146 20.37 -0.52 -1.19
C GLU A 146 20.93 -1.93 -0.97
N SER A 147 20.20 -2.97 -1.38
CA SER A 147 20.67 -4.35 -1.31
C SER A 147 21.88 -4.58 -2.20
N SER A 148 21.88 -4.05 -3.43
CA SER A 148 23.05 -4.10 -4.31
C SER A 148 24.30 -3.44 -3.68
N LEU A 149 24.11 -2.33 -2.95
CA LEU A 149 25.21 -1.70 -2.21
C LEU A 149 25.66 -2.55 -1.00
N ARG A 150 24.71 -3.14 -0.28
CA ARG A 150 25.00 -4.04 0.85
C ARG A 150 25.85 -5.22 0.43
N GLY A 151 25.55 -5.81 -0.72
CA GLY A 151 26.31 -6.93 -1.28
C GLY A 151 27.77 -6.65 -1.60
N ARG A 152 28.14 -5.36 -1.77
CA ARG A 152 29.54 -4.94 -2.09
C ARG A 152 30.44 -4.80 -0.86
N LEU A 153 29.88 -4.76 0.34
CA LEU A 153 30.63 -4.53 1.58
C LEU A 153 30.37 -5.65 2.60
N PRO A 154 31.41 -6.21 3.23
CA PRO A 154 31.25 -7.20 4.28
C PRO A 154 30.41 -6.64 5.45
N GLN A 155 29.53 -7.48 6.01
CA GLN A 155 28.64 -7.08 7.10
C GLN A 155 29.38 -6.55 8.34
N GLY A 156 30.54 -7.13 8.67
CA GLY A 156 31.36 -6.71 9.80
C GLY A 156 31.89 -5.29 9.69
N LEU A 157 32.12 -4.78 8.46
CA LEU A 157 32.52 -3.40 8.22
C LEU A 157 31.33 -2.46 8.07
N ARG A 158 30.32 -2.91 7.38
CA ARG A 158 29.13 -2.15 7.02
C ARG A 158 28.30 -1.75 8.25
N LYS A 159 28.07 -2.69 9.16
CA LYS A 159 27.21 -2.49 10.34
C LYS A 159 27.74 -1.37 11.26
N PRO A 160 29.00 -1.35 11.72
CA PRO A 160 29.50 -0.26 12.55
C PRO A 160 29.61 1.06 11.79
N LEU A 161 30.08 1.05 10.54
CA LEU A 161 30.27 2.27 9.74
C LEU A 161 28.94 2.98 9.48
N PHE A 162 27.99 2.31 8.83
CA PHE A 162 26.71 2.91 8.49
C PHE A 162 25.78 3.05 9.70
N GLY A 163 25.93 2.24 10.74
CA GLY A 163 25.24 2.39 12.00
C GLY A 163 25.63 3.70 12.71
N ALA A 164 26.94 4.00 12.80
CA ALA A 164 27.41 5.25 13.35
C ALA A 164 26.98 6.46 12.50
N LEU A 165 27.19 6.39 11.18
CA LEU A 165 26.78 7.46 10.26
C LEU A 165 25.26 7.70 10.32
N GLY A 166 24.44 6.64 10.30
CA GLY A 166 22.99 6.75 10.37
C GLY A 166 22.45 7.27 11.71
N SER A 167 23.19 7.08 12.81
CA SER A 167 22.84 7.66 14.11
C SER A 167 23.20 9.14 14.20
N LEU A 168 24.36 9.53 13.70
CA LEU A 168 24.88 10.90 13.75
C LEU A 168 24.23 11.80 12.68
N TYR A 169 23.81 11.24 11.53
CA TYR A 169 23.23 12.03 10.45
C TYR A 169 21.88 12.65 10.88
N PRO A 170 21.70 13.97 10.72
CA PRO A 170 20.46 14.63 11.12
C PRO A 170 19.28 14.17 10.26
N LYS A 171 18.07 14.12 10.84
CA LYS A 171 16.83 13.99 10.07
C LYS A 171 16.48 15.36 9.47
N ALA A 172 16.87 15.57 8.21
CA ALA A 172 16.72 16.83 7.51
C ALA A 172 15.60 16.77 6.48
N ASP A 173 14.33 16.66 6.93
CA ASP A 173 13.14 16.56 6.06
C ASP A 173 12.94 17.82 5.18
N TRP A 174 13.49 18.96 5.60
CA TRP A 174 13.52 20.23 4.88
C TRP A 174 14.59 20.29 3.77
N ALA A 175 15.59 19.41 3.82
CA ALA A 175 16.70 19.43 2.87
C ALA A 175 16.30 18.87 1.50
N PRO A 176 17.02 19.20 0.42
CA PRO A 176 16.86 18.55 -0.89
C PRO A 176 17.00 17.03 -0.79
N ARG A 177 16.26 16.30 -1.63
CA ARG A 177 16.21 14.82 -1.61
C ARG A 177 17.57 14.11 -1.49
N PRO A 178 18.66 14.52 -2.20
CA PRO A 178 19.96 13.86 -2.07
C PRO A 178 20.58 13.95 -0.67
N LEU A 179 20.21 14.97 0.11
CA LEU A 179 20.71 15.19 1.46
C LEU A 179 19.86 14.50 2.54
N ARG A 180 18.81 13.78 2.18
CA ARG A 180 17.95 13.00 3.10
C ARG A 180 18.46 11.57 3.26
N ALA A 181 19.76 11.41 3.54
CA ALA A 181 20.42 10.11 3.52
C ALA A 181 20.26 9.28 4.80
N LYS A 182 19.66 9.81 5.89
CA LYS A 182 19.58 9.12 7.18
C LYS A 182 18.96 7.73 7.08
N THR A 183 17.81 7.62 6.44
CA THR A 183 17.09 6.34 6.30
C THR A 183 17.91 5.33 5.49
N THR A 184 18.53 5.77 4.39
CA THR A 184 19.40 4.93 3.57
C THR A 184 20.63 4.46 4.34
N LEU A 185 21.30 5.34 5.11
CA LEU A 185 22.44 4.95 5.95
C LEU A 185 22.01 3.90 7.00
N GLN A 186 20.85 4.09 7.61
CA GLN A 186 20.29 3.12 8.55
C GLN A 186 19.92 1.79 7.87
N ALA A 187 19.39 1.82 6.65
CA ALA A 187 19.08 0.62 5.87
C ALA A 187 20.36 -0.14 5.48
N LEU A 188 21.44 0.57 5.08
CA LEU A 188 22.74 -0.04 4.74
C LEU A 188 23.41 -0.73 5.93
N ALA A 189 23.12 -0.34 7.17
CA ALA A 189 23.64 -1.00 8.36
C ALA A 189 22.96 -2.35 8.66
N ARG A 190 21.80 -2.63 8.07
CA ARG A 190 20.93 -3.79 8.34
C ARG A 190 21.09 -4.88 7.29
N ASP A 191 20.54 -6.08 7.57
CA ASP A 191 20.28 -7.10 6.54
C ASP A 191 19.03 -6.73 5.71
N ASP A 192 18.73 -7.48 4.65
CA ASP A 192 17.64 -7.16 3.73
C ASP A 192 16.27 -7.20 4.41
N VAL A 193 16.01 -8.19 5.27
CA VAL A 193 14.74 -8.33 5.99
C VAL A 193 14.53 -7.19 6.99
N GLU A 194 15.57 -6.88 7.78
CA GLU A 194 15.49 -5.79 8.76
C GLU A 194 15.41 -4.42 8.07
N ALA A 195 16.08 -4.23 6.93
CA ALA A 195 16.00 -3.01 6.14
C ALA A 195 14.61 -2.83 5.54
N TRP A 196 13.99 -3.90 5.02
CA TRP A 196 12.63 -3.86 4.53
C TRP A 196 11.64 -3.53 5.65
N TYR A 197 11.68 -4.25 6.76
CA TYR A 197 10.88 -3.96 7.94
C TYR A 197 11.01 -2.50 8.40
N HIS A 198 12.24 -1.97 8.41
CA HIS A 198 12.49 -0.58 8.77
C HIS A 198 11.85 0.42 7.79
N SER A 199 11.80 0.09 6.51
CA SER A 199 11.23 0.96 5.48
C SER A 199 9.70 1.06 5.53
N VAL A 200 9.03 -0.01 5.98
CA VAL A 200 7.56 -0.07 6.12
C VAL A 200 7.06 0.26 7.53
N SER A 201 7.97 0.34 8.50
CA SER A 201 7.63 0.60 9.90
C SER A 201 7.44 2.10 10.16
N THR A 202 6.24 2.53 10.49
CA THR A 202 5.91 3.93 10.81
C THR A 202 6.59 4.38 12.11
N THR A 203 6.63 3.50 13.13
CA THR A 203 7.24 3.79 14.43
C THR A 203 8.57 3.06 14.58
N PRO A 204 9.73 3.75 14.52
CA PRO A 204 11.03 3.12 14.69
C PRO A 204 11.20 2.43 16.04
N ALA A 205 11.97 1.34 16.09
CA ALA A 205 12.20 0.56 17.31
C ALA A 205 12.75 1.42 18.48
N ALA A 206 13.62 2.40 18.19
CA ALA A 206 14.14 3.31 19.20
C ALA A 206 13.03 4.16 19.85
N LEU A 207 12.07 4.64 19.05
CA LEU A 207 10.93 5.41 19.56
C LEU A 207 9.98 4.52 20.37
N ARG A 208 9.67 3.31 19.88
CA ARG A 208 8.87 2.34 20.64
C ARG A 208 9.49 2.05 22.02
N ASN A 209 10.81 1.88 22.05
CA ASN A 209 11.54 1.65 23.31
C ASN A 209 11.47 2.82 24.29
N GLN A 210 11.29 4.05 23.82
CA GLN A 210 11.08 5.21 24.67
C GLN A 210 9.63 5.31 25.17
N LEU A 211 8.66 4.97 24.32
CA LEU A 211 7.23 5.04 24.61
C LEU A 211 6.76 3.95 25.58
N TYR A 212 7.31 2.75 25.46
CA TYR A 212 6.86 1.60 26.23
C TYR A 212 7.30 1.72 27.71
N SER A 213 6.34 1.56 28.62
CA SER A 213 6.62 1.50 30.05
C SER A 213 7.46 0.26 30.40
N PRO A 214 8.19 0.26 31.53
CA PRO A 214 8.91 -0.92 32.00
C PRO A 214 8.00 -2.13 32.24
N ALA A 215 6.75 -1.92 32.66
CA ALA A 215 5.76 -2.99 32.83
C ALA A 215 5.41 -3.61 31.48
N PHE A 216 5.05 -2.80 30.50
CA PHE A 216 4.70 -3.28 29.15
C PHE A 216 5.87 -4.00 28.46
N LYS A 217 7.11 -3.52 28.63
CA LYS A 217 8.29 -4.23 28.12
C LYS A 217 8.47 -5.63 28.72
N ARG A 218 8.14 -5.80 30.01
CA ARG A 218 8.18 -7.12 30.65
C ARG A 218 7.10 -8.06 30.10
N GLU A 219 5.89 -7.53 29.88
CA GLU A 219 4.79 -8.32 29.30
C GLU A 219 5.09 -8.77 27.86
N LEU A 220 5.75 -7.93 27.06
CA LEU A 220 6.19 -8.28 25.71
C LEU A 220 7.22 -9.41 25.66
N GLN A 221 7.92 -9.72 26.77
CA GLN A 221 8.90 -10.83 26.86
C GLN A 221 9.92 -10.84 25.71
N GLY A 222 10.32 -9.68 25.22
CA GLY A 222 11.23 -9.53 24.09
C GLY A 222 10.58 -9.69 22.70
N TYR A 223 9.24 -9.77 22.62
CA TYR A 223 8.56 -9.78 21.33
C TYR A 223 8.93 -8.56 20.47
N SER A 224 9.15 -8.82 19.21
CA SER A 224 9.40 -7.79 18.20
C SER A 224 8.66 -8.13 16.92
N ALA A 225 7.97 -7.16 16.33
CA ALA A 225 7.31 -7.33 15.03
C ALA A 225 8.30 -7.74 13.91
N LEU A 226 9.59 -7.42 14.04
CA LEU A 226 10.62 -7.94 13.13
C LEU A 226 10.68 -9.48 13.11
N ALA A 227 10.34 -10.15 14.22
CA ALA A 227 10.33 -11.62 14.27
C ALA A 227 9.29 -12.21 13.31
N VAL A 228 8.17 -11.54 13.08
CA VAL A 228 7.15 -11.94 12.09
C VAL A 228 7.74 -11.88 10.69
N PHE A 229 8.43 -10.80 10.34
CA PHE A 229 9.10 -10.65 9.04
C PHE A 229 10.17 -11.74 8.83
N ARG A 230 10.97 -12.03 9.85
CA ARG A 230 11.99 -13.10 9.78
C ARG A 230 11.37 -14.48 9.59
N ALA A 231 10.30 -14.80 10.32
CA ALA A 231 9.60 -16.08 10.18
C ALA A 231 8.99 -16.28 8.78
N HIS A 232 8.52 -15.19 8.14
CA HIS A 232 8.10 -15.26 6.75
C HIS A 232 9.29 -15.36 5.78
N ALA A 233 10.37 -14.61 6.01
CA ALA A 233 11.56 -14.66 5.18
C ALA A 233 12.20 -16.05 5.14
N GLU A 234 12.25 -16.77 6.27
CA GLU A 234 12.74 -18.16 6.36
C GLU A 234 11.95 -19.15 5.49
N ARG A 235 10.71 -18.82 5.14
CA ARG A 235 9.83 -19.64 4.31
C ARG A 235 9.72 -19.11 2.88
N ALA A 236 10.38 -18.01 2.57
CA ALA A 236 10.30 -17.41 1.24
C ALA A 236 10.96 -18.32 0.19
N PRO A 237 10.32 -18.52 -0.98
CA PRO A 237 10.86 -19.38 -2.04
C PRO A 237 11.92 -18.65 -2.89
N THR A 238 12.56 -17.61 -2.36
CA THR A 238 13.48 -16.73 -3.10
C THR A 238 14.50 -16.09 -2.19
N ASP A 239 15.71 -15.91 -2.72
CA ASP A 239 16.79 -15.13 -2.11
C ASP A 239 17.00 -13.79 -2.84
N ASP A 240 16.25 -13.52 -3.93
CA ASP A 240 16.30 -12.24 -4.61
C ASP A 240 15.68 -11.14 -3.73
N PRO A 241 16.41 -10.05 -3.44
CA PRO A 241 15.97 -9.04 -2.47
C PRO A 241 14.66 -8.34 -2.83
N LEU A 242 14.38 -8.14 -4.12
CA LEU A 242 13.15 -7.53 -4.58
C LEU A 242 11.97 -8.49 -4.39
N SER A 243 12.11 -9.72 -4.87
CA SER A 243 11.09 -10.75 -4.74
C SER A 243 10.81 -11.10 -3.26
N LEU A 244 11.85 -11.08 -2.41
CA LEU A 244 11.69 -11.25 -0.97
C LEU A 244 10.89 -10.11 -0.34
N ALA A 245 11.16 -8.86 -0.71
CA ALA A 245 10.42 -7.70 -0.23
C ALA A 245 8.94 -7.77 -0.62
N GLN A 246 8.63 -8.13 -1.89
CA GLN A 246 7.27 -8.36 -2.35
C GLN A 246 6.59 -9.51 -1.59
N TYR A 247 7.30 -10.64 -1.40
CA TYR A 247 6.78 -11.76 -0.62
C TYR A 247 6.44 -11.36 0.83
N LEU A 248 7.29 -10.56 1.47
CA LEU A 248 7.03 -10.04 2.82
C LEU A 248 5.81 -9.13 2.84
N ASP A 249 5.64 -8.27 1.84
CA ASP A 249 4.44 -7.42 1.74
C ASP A 249 3.16 -8.27 1.52
N PHE A 250 3.21 -9.31 0.70
CA PHE A 250 2.10 -10.27 0.56
C PHE A 250 1.72 -10.97 1.86
N LYS A 251 2.65 -11.15 2.78
CA LYS A 251 2.40 -11.84 4.06
C LYS A 251 2.08 -10.91 5.21
N THR A 252 2.34 -9.61 5.08
CA THR A 252 2.20 -8.64 6.17
C THR A 252 1.42 -7.39 5.77
N TRP A 253 1.98 -6.58 4.88
CA TRP A 253 1.43 -5.28 4.48
C TRP A 253 0.10 -5.41 3.75
N LEU A 254 0.05 -6.21 2.70
CA LEU A 254 -1.15 -6.37 1.88
C LEU A 254 -2.34 -6.90 2.71
N PRO A 255 -2.25 -8.02 3.46
CA PRO A 255 -3.38 -8.51 4.25
C PRO A 255 -3.66 -7.68 5.51
N GLY A 256 -2.63 -7.13 6.17
CA GLY A 256 -2.77 -6.47 7.47
C GLY A 256 -3.11 -4.98 7.38
N ASP A 257 -2.88 -4.35 6.24
CA ASP A 257 -3.16 -2.92 6.04
C ASP A 257 -4.10 -2.72 4.85
N ILE A 258 -3.66 -2.97 3.63
CA ILE A 258 -4.41 -2.61 2.41
C ILE A 258 -5.76 -3.34 2.34
N LEU A 259 -5.77 -4.67 2.40
CA LEU A 259 -7.00 -5.45 2.26
C LEU A 259 -7.90 -5.30 3.48
N THR A 260 -7.36 -5.22 4.70
CA THR A 260 -8.15 -4.94 5.91
C THR A 260 -8.84 -3.58 5.81
N LYS A 261 -8.14 -2.56 5.33
CA LYS A 261 -8.71 -1.23 5.11
C LYS A 261 -9.91 -1.27 4.17
N VAL A 262 -9.72 -1.88 3.00
CA VAL A 262 -10.76 -1.94 1.97
C VAL A 262 -11.94 -2.77 2.44
N ASP A 263 -11.70 -3.94 3.03
CA ASP A 263 -12.74 -4.84 3.56
C ASP A 263 -13.61 -4.14 4.61
N ARG A 264 -13.00 -3.53 5.62
CA ARG A 264 -13.76 -2.87 6.69
C ARG A 264 -14.54 -1.65 6.18
N ALA A 265 -13.93 -0.85 5.31
CA ALA A 265 -14.59 0.32 4.75
C ALA A 265 -15.74 -0.06 3.81
N SER A 266 -15.57 -1.06 2.96
CA SER A 266 -16.59 -1.52 2.04
C SER A 266 -17.76 -2.20 2.76
N MET A 267 -17.46 -3.08 3.72
CA MET A 267 -18.48 -3.78 4.51
C MET A 267 -19.30 -2.84 5.39
N ALA A 268 -18.72 -1.73 5.88
CA ALA A 268 -19.47 -0.70 6.60
C ALA A 268 -20.61 -0.09 5.74
N HIS A 269 -20.52 -0.18 4.42
CA HIS A 269 -21.51 0.28 3.47
C HIS A 269 -22.27 -0.87 2.78
N SER A 270 -22.03 -2.13 3.15
CA SER A 270 -22.58 -3.31 2.44
C SER A 270 -22.20 -3.30 0.95
N LEU A 271 -20.98 -2.89 0.63
CA LEU A 271 -20.36 -2.95 -0.70
C LEU A 271 -19.39 -4.14 -0.71
N GLU A 272 -19.50 -5.01 -1.70
CA GLU A 272 -18.57 -6.13 -1.94
C GLU A 272 -17.48 -5.76 -2.95
#